data_12be5d0f8dde3fe87687f2aeb34f136a
#
_entry.id   12be5d0f8dde3fe87687f2aeb34f136a
#
_cell.length_a   1.000
_cell.length_b   1.000
_cell.length_c   1.000
_cell.angle_alpha   90.00
_cell.angle_beta   90.00
_cell.angle_gamma   90.00
#
_symmetry.space_group_name_H-M   'P 1'
#
loop_
_entity.id
_entity.type
_entity.pdbx_description
1 polymer ?
#
loop_
_entity_poly.entity_id
_entity_poly.type
_entity_poly.pdbx_seq_one_letter_code
_entity_poly.pdbx_strand_id
1 'polypeptide(L)'
;MTNSGIASNDSSPCQKTRNEMYFLHYAAIVGLIVVLITKYKYEICQKISQKVIESNTLPKVELVVGVLSARDHFEARQAIRDTWMRSIMETAHLSNRIQVQFVVGETGCDIHPDSRISKYGCEKWIVSIPDQTDDVNMVQVQEDSNYSSLMMVDKISFMVRHPVVINKLGLLASISLEQGPVHVLLHDDYREENITEVKFSAQNEGVVDRGYRYMSVQPFLLPKDFEGTIRIIYHDSTEILTAESNGGQHSSTMSDLGGIITVQKHRNPKKERKLFLPSFTMSILEKEQLSTYVKKEISLAQEWTLKEKKIAEDLQREMEMFGDILLVNVTDVYRNLPTKLLYFHQRIFSSFKADFVLKTDDDCFIDLEQIYSFLQKNKEIQNSKLWWGSFRDDWYVEHYGKWAEREYFSSVYPRFACGSGNVVSRDLHHWIAQNYQHLKTYQGEDVSLGIWLAAIGPTFLHDTLWKCDRSCESNMYSIPELLPIELRAMWKNRQTCGNPCSCL
;
A
#
# COMPACT_ATOMS: atom_id res chain seq x y z
N MET A 1 -64.08 47.35 60.56
CA MET A 1 -64.10 46.03 61.17
C MET A 1 -63.07 45.21 60.45
N THR A 2 -61.88 45.09 61.08
CA THR A 2 -61.18 43.88 61.55
C THR A 2 -60.85 42.90 60.44
N ASN A 3 -59.67 42.41 60.20
CA ASN A 3 -58.58 42.09 61.12
C ASN A 3 -57.30 41.84 60.37
N SER A 4 -56.21 42.22 60.97
CA SER A 4 -54.82 41.94 60.65
C SER A 4 -54.49 40.45 60.88
N GLY A 5 -53.71 39.85 59.97
CA GLY A 5 -53.06 38.58 60.19
C GLY A 5 -51.58 38.68 59.83
N ILE A 6 -50.76 38.92 60.82
CA ILE A 6 -49.31 38.84 60.76
C ILE A 6 -48.93 37.36 60.79
N ALA A 7 -48.32 36.85 59.69
CA ALA A 7 -47.68 35.57 59.71
C ALA A 7 -46.18 35.75 60.00
N SER A 8 -45.78 35.36 61.25
CA SER A 8 -44.41 35.27 61.67
C SER A 8 -43.69 34.13 60.94
N ASN A 9 -42.70 34.47 60.17
CA ASN A 9 -41.72 33.50 59.65
C ASN A 9 -40.62 33.26 60.68
N ASP A 10 -40.89 32.41 61.67
CA ASP A 10 -39.87 31.82 62.50
C ASP A 10 -39.26 30.61 61.87
N SER A 11 -38.23 30.80 61.03
CA SER A 11 -37.34 29.72 60.62
C SER A 11 -36.51 29.25 61.81
N SER A 12 -36.66 28.00 62.23
CA SER A 12 -35.96 27.42 63.38
C SER A 12 -34.43 27.62 63.27
N PRO A 13 -33.70 27.83 64.39
CA PRO A 13 -32.26 28.02 64.41
C PRO A 13 -31.47 26.90 63.68
N CYS A 14 -32.03 25.69 63.64
CA CYS A 14 -31.47 24.53 62.97
C CYS A 14 -31.48 24.62 61.42
N GLN A 15 -32.45 25.34 60.87
CA GLN A 15 -32.56 25.47 59.35
C GLN A 15 -31.57 26.56 58.86
N LYS A 16 -31.29 27.59 59.72
CA LYS A 16 -30.32 28.64 59.37
C LYS A 16 -28.88 28.11 59.38
N THR A 17 -28.49 27.32 60.39
CA THR A 17 -27.19 26.69 60.50
C THR A 17 -26.98 25.63 59.42
N ARG A 18 -28.01 24.91 58.99
CA ARG A 18 -27.94 23.93 57.92
C ARG A 18 -27.68 24.61 56.56
N ASN A 19 -28.34 25.73 56.27
CA ASN A 19 -28.11 26.50 55.03
C ASN A 19 -26.74 27.16 55.01
N GLU A 20 -26.22 27.67 56.13
CA GLU A 20 -24.85 28.19 56.25
C GLU A 20 -23.80 27.08 56.03
N MET A 21 -24.06 25.88 56.52
CA MET A 21 -23.17 24.72 56.33
C MET A 21 -23.17 24.24 54.86
N TYR A 22 -24.31 24.24 54.15
CA TYR A 22 -24.36 23.97 52.72
C TYR A 22 -23.65 25.02 51.88
N PHE A 23 -23.76 26.29 52.24
CA PHE A 23 -23.07 27.40 51.58
C PHE A 23 -21.55 27.31 51.74
N LEU A 24 -21.07 26.97 52.92
CA LEU A 24 -19.64 26.75 53.21
C LEU A 24 -19.09 25.53 52.43
N HIS A 25 -19.84 24.44 52.36
CA HIS A 25 -19.45 23.27 51.55
C HIS A 25 -19.43 23.59 50.06
N TYR A 26 -20.41 24.34 49.58
CA TYR A 26 -20.44 24.76 48.16
C TYR A 26 -19.27 25.69 47.82
N ALA A 27 -18.96 26.65 48.68
CA ALA A 27 -17.83 27.56 48.52
C ALA A 27 -16.48 26.80 48.55
N ALA A 28 -16.35 25.78 49.41
CA ALA A 28 -15.16 24.92 49.45
C ALA A 28 -15.00 24.09 48.16
N ILE A 29 -16.11 23.53 47.64
CA ILE A 29 -16.10 22.76 46.37
C ILE A 29 -15.73 23.66 45.19
N VAL A 30 -16.31 24.87 45.11
CA VAL A 30 -15.97 25.84 44.06
C VAL A 30 -14.52 26.28 44.18
N GLY A 31 -14.01 26.52 45.38
CA GLY A 31 -12.60 26.82 45.62
C GLY A 31 -11.68 25.68 45.14
N LEU A 32 -12.03 24.44 45.46
CA LEU A 32 -11.25 23.26 45.02
C LEU A 32 -11.25 23.13 43.49
N ILE A 33 -12.37 23.34 42.82
CA ILE A 33 -12.47 23.31 41.35
C ILE A 33 -11.60 24.40 40.70
N VAL A 34 -11.61 25.63 41.27
CA VAL A 34 -10.77 26.72 40.76
C VAL A 34 -9.28 26.40 40.92
N VAL A 35 -8.89 25.83 42.08
CA VAL A 35 -7.49 25.38 42.28
C VAL A 35 -7.09 24.28 41.31
N LEU A 36 -7.96 23.31 41.04
CA LEU A 36 -7.69 22.24 40.06
C LEU A 36 -7.57 22.79 38.64
N ILE A 37 -8.45 23.71 38.25
CA ILE A 37 -8.39 24.37 36.93
C ILE A 37 -7.11 25.19 36.77
N THR A 38 -6.71 25.94 37.81
CA THR A 38 -5.48 26.75 37.77
C THR A 38 -4.23 25.86 37.72
N LYS A 39 -4.20 24.79 38.49
CA LYS A 39 -3.11 23.78 38.45
C LYS A 39 -3.01 23.14 37.07
N TYR A 40 -4.13 22.72 36.48
CA TYR A 40 -4.19 22.12 35.13
C TYR A 40 -3.71 23.11 34.06
N LYS A 41 -4.15 24.37 34.10
CA LYS A 41 -3.65 25.44 33.23
C LYS A 41 -2.15 25.67 33.37
N TYR A 42 -1.65 25.68 34.62
CA TYR A 42 -0.21 25.83 34.85
C TYR A 42 0.61 24.67 34.31
N GLU A 43 0.16 23.43 34.51
CA GLU A 43 0.81 22.24 33.94
C GLU A 43 0.81 22.25 32.38
N ILE A 44 -0.30 22.69 31.78
CA ILE A 44 -0.37 22.88 30.31
C ILE A 44 0.60 23.97 29.87
N CYS A 45 0.64 25.12 30.52
CA CYS A 45 1.58 26.20 30.20
C CYS A 45 3.03 25.76 30.37
N GLN A 46 3.37 25.00 31.41
CA GLN A 46 4.73 24.44 31.56
C GLN A 46 5.06 23.44 30.42
N LYS A 47 4.16 22.52 30.08
CA LYS A 47 4.36 21.57 28.95
C LYS A 47 4.51 22.30 27.63
N ILE A 48 3.73 23.34 27.36
CA ILE A 48 3.85 24.18 26.16
C ILE A 48 5.19 24.91 26.12
N SER A 49 5.59 25.55 27.27
CA SER A 49 6.86 26.26 27.35
C SER A 49 8.04 25.34 27.18
N GLN A 50 8.02 24.15 27.79
CA GLN A 50 9.06 23.15 27.64
C GLN A 50 9.15 22.65 26.18
N LYS A 51 8.02 22.38 25.52
CA LYS A 51 7.94 21.99 24.13
C LYS A 51 8.43 23.07 23.16
N VAL A 52 8.18 24.35 23.48
CA VAL A 52 8.70 25.51 22.73
C VAL A 52 10.21 25.66 22.91
N ILE A 53 10.74 25.46 24.11
CA ILE A 53 12.19 25.50 24.39
C ILE A 53 12.88 24.34 23.66
N GLU A 54 12.38 23.12 23.78
CA GLU A 54 12.89 21.94 23.07
C GLU A 54 12.85 22.14 21.55
N SER A 55 11.75 22.66 21.01
CA SER A 55 11.64 22.99 19.59
C SER A 55 12.68 24.05 19.14
N ASN A 56 13.04 25.00 19.99
CA ASN A 56 14.03 26.03 19.65
C ASN A 56 15.48 25.53 19.65
N THR A 57 15.77 24.39 20.29
CA THR A 57 17.11 23.77 20.36
C THR A 57 17.38 22.77 19.23
N LEU A 58 16.37 22.36 18.45
CA LEU A 58 16.56 21.40 17.38
C LEU A 58 17.49 21.94 16.28
N PRO A 59 18.39 21.11 15.74
CA PRO A 59 19.26 21.50 14.65
C PRO A 59 18.45 21.90 13.41
N LYS A 60 18.84 22.99 12.77
CA LYS A 60 18.22 23.45 11.53
C LYS A 60 18.86 22.76 10.35
N VAL A 61 18.02 22.14 9.52
CA VAL A 61 18.41 21.45 8.28
C VAL A 61 17.56 21.99 7.14
N GLU A 62 18.16 22.29 6.00
CA GLU A 62 17.41 22.85 4.88
C GLU A 62 16.63 21.76 4.12
N LEU A 63 17.20 20.56 3.98
CA LEU A 63 16.58 19.42 3.33
C LEU A 63 16.84 18.14 4.12
N VAL A 64 15.78 17.42 4.47
CA VAL A 64 15.89 16.05 4.96
C VAL A 64 15.46 15.10 3.85
N VAL A 65 16.27 14.10 3.56
CA VAL A 65 15.99 13.04 2.59
C VAL A 65 15.70 11.76 3.34
N GLY A 66 14.49 11.23 3.21
CA GLY A 66 14.08 9.92 3.70
C GLY A 66 14.09 8.90 2.57
N VAL A 67 14.99 7.93 2.66
CA VAL A 67 15.07 6.81 1.73
C VAL A 67 14.34 5.63 2.35
N LEU A 68 13.16 5.27 1.85
CA LEU A 68 12.43 4.11 2.35
C LEU A 68 13.18 2.84 1.92
N SER A 69 13.59 2.02 2.90
CA SER A 69 14.42 0.84 2.66
C SER A 69 13.93 -0.34 3.49
N ALA A 70 14.08 -1.55 2.97
CA ALA A 70 13.79 -2.77 3.71
C ALA A 70 14.99 -3.18 4.59
N ARG A 71 14.71 -3.99 5.62
CA ARG A 71 15.73 -4.43 6.61
C ARG A 71 16.91 -5.13 5.95
N ASP A 72 16.67 -5.96 4.96
CA ASP A 72 17.67 -6.78 4.26
C ASP A 72 18.24 -6.13 2.98
N HIS A 73 17.88 -4.90 2.67
CA HIS A 73 18.36 -4.16 1.49
C HIS A 73 19.73 -3.50 1.71
N PHE A 74 20.68 -4.23 2.33
CA PHE A 74 22.03 -3.75 2.65
C PHE A 74 22.78 -3.23 1.41
N GLU A 75 22.70 -3.98 0.31
CA GLU A 75 23.42 -3.65 -0.94
C GLU A 75 22.83 -2.39 -1.62
N ALA A 76 21.50 -2.20 -1.58
CA ALA A 76 20.85 -1.01 -2.10
C ALA A 76 21.28 0.23 -1.31
N ARG A 77 21.24 0.16 0.04
CA ARG A 77 21.73 1.27 0.89
C ARG A 77 23.20 1.56 0.65
N GLN A 78 24.03 0.52 0.51
CA GLN A 78 25.45 0.69 0.23
C GLN A 78 25.67 1.34 -1.15
N ALA A 79 24.91 0.95 -2.17
CA ALA A 79 24.99 1.60 -3.49
C ALA A 79 24.65 3.09 -3.45
N ILE A 80 23.67 3.49 -2.65
CA ILE A 80 23.31 4.90 -2.43
C ILE A 80 24.44 5.66 -1.72
N ARG A 81 25.05 5.07 -0.68
CA ARG A 81 26.21 5.67 0.03
C ARG A 81 27.39 5.86 -0.90
N ASP A 82 27.65 4.88 -1.79
CA ASP A 82 28.75 4.90 -2.74
C ASP A 82 28.53 5.90 -3.89
N THR A 83 27.30 6.39 -4.08
CA THR A 83 26.89 7.16 -5.25
C THR A 83 26.39 8.57 -4.88
N TRP A 84 25.14 8.89 -5.12
CA TRP A 84 24.63 10.25 -5.01
C TRP A 84 24.64 10.81 -3.57
N MET A 85 24.61 9.95 -2.54
CA MET A 85 24.79 10.41 -1.16
C MET A 85 26.21 10.85 -0.88
N ARG A 86 27.21 10.21 -1.49
CA ARG A 86 28.62 10.51 -1.31
C ARG A 86 28.96 11.94 -1.68
N SER A 87 28.44 12.46 -2.79
CA SER A 87 28.70 13.84 -3.23
C SER A 87 28.31 14.89 -2.20
N ILE A 88 27.23 14.63 -1.47
CA ILE A 88 26.74 15.52 -0.39
C ILE A 88 27.64 15.43 0.83
N MET A 89 28.05 14.24 1.23
CA MET A 89 28.87 14.02 2.41
C MET A 89 30.29 14.56 2.26
N GLU A 90 30.86 14.49 1.06
CA GLU A 90 32.21 15.01 0.74
C GLU A 90 32.21 16.55 0.59
N THR A 91 31.04 17.18 0.44
CA THR A 91 30.92 18.63 0.23
C THR A 91 30.56 19.32 1.56
N ALA A 92 31.56 19.87 2.25
CA ALA A 92 31.44 20.42 3.61
C ALA A 92 30.28 21.43 3.82
N HIS A 93 29.93 22.23 2.80
CA HIS A 93 28.83 23.20 2.93
C HIS A 93 27.45 22.54 2.74
N LEU A 94 27.35 21.34 2.14
CA LEU A 94 26.11 20.59 1.93
C LEU A 94 25.83 19.63 3.10
N SER A 95 26.87 18.97 3.63
CA SER A 95 26.74 17.98 4.72
C SER A 95 26.10 18.56 5.99
N ASN A 96 26.23 19.86 6.25
CA ASN A 96 25.59 20.55 7.39
C ASN A 96 24.15 21.04 7.08
N ARG A 97 23.69 20.96 5.82
CA ARG A 97 22.39 21.49 5.37
C ARG A 97 21.44 20.43 4.89
N ILE A 98 21.97 19.29 4.47
CA ILE A 98 21.22 18.16 3.95
C ILE A 98 21.45 16.96 4.88
N GLN A 99 20.37 16.39 5.37
CA GLN A 99 20.41 15.16 6.16
C GLN A 99 19.78 14.03 5.35
N VAL A 100 20.52 12.95 5.10
CA VAL A 100 20.00 11.74 4.44
C VAL A 100 19.85 10.65 5.49
N GLN A 101 18.69 9.97 5.49
CA GLN A 101 18.41 8.86 6.41
C GLN A 101 17.70 7.73 5.67
N PHE A 102 18.18 6.51 5.90
CA PHE A 102 17.45 5.30 5.48
C PHE A 102 16.38 4.97 6.51
N VAL A 103 15.13 4.95 6.08
CA VAL A 103 13.98 4.70 6.95
C VAL A 103 13.66 3.21 6.91
N VAL A 104 13.91 2.51 8.00
CA VAL A 104 13.81 1.05 8.11
C VAL A 104 12.86 0.69 9.24
N GLY A 105 12.03 -0.36 9.07
CA GLY A 105 11.18 -0.87 10.13
C GLY A 105 11.99 -1.50 11.25
N GLU A 106 11.61 -1.24 12.50
CA GLU A 106 12.30 -1.74 13.70
C GLU A 106 12.26 -3.27 13.80
N THR A 107 11.13 -3.88 13.42
CA THR A 107 10.93 -5.32 13.51
C THR A 107 10.75 -5.95 12.13
N GLY A 108 11.32 -7.12 11.91
CA GLY A 108 11.01 -7.98 10.77
C GLY A 108 9.70 -8.74 10.99
N CYS A 109 9.15 -9.32 9.94
CA CYS A 109 8.02 -10.23 10.05
C CYS A 109 8.55 -11.64 10.42
N ASP A 110 8.10 -12.16 11.55
CA ASP A 110 8.47 -13.49 12.08
C ASP A 110 7.85 -14.68 11.30
N ILE A 111 6.96 -14.39 10.36
CA ILE A 111 6.28 -15.39 9.54
C ILE A 111 6.99 -15.49 8.19
N HIS A 112 7.35 -16.71 7.77
CA HIS A 112 7.90 -16.94 6.42
C HIS A 112 6.95 -16.42 5.34
N PRO A 113 7.41 -15.76 4.26
CA PRO A 113 6.53 -15.21 3.21
C PRO A 113 5.52 -16.22 2.66
N ASP A 114 5.91 -17.49 2.45
CA ASP A 114 5.00 -18.55 1.97
C ASP A 114 3.93 -18.97 2.99
N SER A 115 4.09 -18.60 4.25
CA SER A 115 3.14 -18.87 5.33
C SER A 115 2.24 -17.67 5.67
N ARG A 116 2.32 -16.58 4.89
CA ARG A 116 1.49 -15.38 5.07
C ARG A 116 0.23 -15.45 4.21
N ILE A 117 -0.82 -14.72 4.59
CA ILE A 117 -2.02 -14.51 3.75
C ILE A 117 -1.65 -13.80 2.44
N SER A 118 -0.69 -12.87 2.52
CA SER A 118 -0.11 -12.16 1.37
C SER A 118 1.39 -11.99 1.62
N LYS A 119 2.22 -12.25 0.62
CA LYS A 119 3.68 -12.04 0.69
C LYS A 119 4.06 -10.58 1.01
N TYR A 120 3.15 -9.64 0.76
CA TYR A 120 3.33 -8.21 1.02
C TYR A 120 2.99 -7.78 2.45
N GLY A 121 2.33 -8.64 3.23
CA GLY A 121 1.91 -8.40 4.62
C GLY A 121 2.62 -9.31 5.62
N CYS A 122 2.19 -9.27 6.89
CA CYS A 122 2.71 -10.11 7.98
C CYS A 122 1.59 -10.83 8.73
N GLU A 123 0.52 -11.21 8.04
CA GLU A 123 -0.58 -11.97 8.61
C GLU A 123 -0.40 -13.45 8.31
N LYS A 124 -0.49 -14.30 9.36
CA LYS A 124 -0.35 -15.74 9.21
C LYS A 124 -1.52 -16.35 8.45
N TRP A 125 -1.22 -17.16 7.44
CA TRP A 125 -2.20 -17.98 6.79
C TRP A 125 -2.55 -19.20 7.65
N ILE A 126 -3.85 -19.39 7.91
CA ILE A 126 -4.36 -20.55 8.61
C ILE A 126 -4.99 -21.48 7.58
N VAL A 127 -4.46 -22.70 7.50
CA VAL A 127 -4.99 -23.73 6.58
C VAL A 127 -6.37 -24.15 7.06
N SER A 128 -7.41 -23.84 6.26
CA SER A 128 -8.73 -24.45 6.40
C SER A 128 -8.92 -25.43 5.25
N ILE A 129 -9.18 -26.71 5.57
CA ILE A 129 -9.45 -27.74 4.56
C ILE A 129 -10.95 -27.73 4.29
N PRO A 130 -11.39 -27.45 3.04
CA PRO A 130 -12.81 -27.58 2.69
C PRO A 130 -13.23 -29.04 2.70
N ASP A 131 -14.49 -29.30 3.01
CA ASP A 131 -15.06 -30.65 3.05
C ASP A 131 -15.24 -31.30 1.66
N GLN A 132 -14.99 -30.56 0.56
CA GLN A 132 -15.14 -31.04 -0.83
C GLN A 132 -13.77 -31.26 -1.49
N THR A 133 -13.55 -32.48 -1.98
CA THR A 133 -12.34 -32.91 -2.71
C THR A 133 -12.57 -33.12 -4.22
N ASP A 134 -13.82 -32.98 -4.71
CA ASP A 134 -14.18 -33.21 -6.11
C ASP A 134 -13.74 -32.02 -7.00
N ASP A 135 -13.58 -32.29 -8.32
CA ASP A 135 -13.32 -31.28 -9.32
C ASP A 135 -14.37 -30.17 -9.29
N VAL A 136 -13.94 -28.94 -9.07
CA VAL A 136 -14.79 -27.75 -8.98
C VAL A 136 -14.60 -26.89 -10.22
N ASN A 137 -15.70 -26.54 -10.87
CA ASN A 137 -15.70 -25.56 -11.97
C ASN A 137 -15.65 -24.15 -11.39
N MET A 138 -14.71 -23.31 -11.86
CA MET A 138 -14.57 -21.92 -11.41
C MET A 138 -15.81 -21.08 -11.73
N VAL A 139 -16.43 -21.31 -12.88
CA VAL A 139 -17.59 -20.55 -13.37
C VAL A 139 -18.71 -21.52 -13.71
N GLN A 140 -19.94 -21.14 -13.40
CA GLN A 140 -21.15 -21.90 -13.72
C GLN A 140 -22.14 -20.99 -14.46
N VAL A 141 -22.82 -21.55 -15.49
CA VAL A 141 -23.90 -20.86 -16.18
C VAL A 141 -25.18 -20.99 -15.39
N GLN A 142 -25.92 -19.89 -15.25
CA GLN A 142 -27.27 -19.85 -14.64
C GLN A 142 -28.30 -19.45 -15.67
N GLU A 143 -29.41 -20.16 -15.73
CA GLU A 143 -30.60 -19.75 -16.49
C GLU A 143 -31.37 -18.71 -15.66
N ASP A 144 -31.68 -17.57 -16.29
CA ASP A 144 -32.37 -16.51 -15.56
C ASP A 144 -33.19 -15.62 -16.54
N SER A 145 -34.39 -15.23 -16.14
CA SER A 145 -35.41 -14.76 -17.06
C SER A 145 -35.65 -13.24 -17.15
N ASN A 146 -34.93 -12.37 -16.44
CA ASN A 146 -35.33 -10.97 -16.33
C ASN A 146 -34.19 -9.94 -16.26
N TYR A 147 -33.46 -9.62 -17.34
CA TYR A 147 -32.59 -8.43 -17.34
C TYR A 147 -32.27 -7.89 -18.75
N SER A 148 -31.95 -6.57 -18.79
CA SER A 148 -31.85 -5.77 -20.04
C SER A 148 -30.45 -5.56 -20.59
N SER A 149 -29.37 -5.96 -19.90
CA SER A 149 -27.99 -5.84 -20.45
C SER A 149 -27.07 -6.95 -19.90
N LEU A 150 -26.26 -7.52 -20.81
CA LEU A 150 -25.29 -8.58 -20.53
C LEU A 150 -23.89 -8.07 -20.90
N MET A 151 -22.95 -8.14 -19.97
CA MET A 151 -21.54 -7.79 -20.18
C MET A 151 -20.74 -9.08 -20.39
N MET A 152 -20.11 -9.24 -21.55
CA MET A 152 -19.17 -10.32 -21.81
C MET A 152 -17.83 -10.02 -21.15
N VAL A 153 -17.24 -11.04 -20.50
CA VAL A 153 -15.95 -10.94 -19.79
C VAL A 153 -15.01 -11.99 -20.36
N ASP A 154 -14.02 -11.53 -21.11
CA ASP A 154 -13.01 -12.33 -21.80
C ASP A 154 -11.75 -12.62 -20.96
N LYS A 155 -11.63 -11.96 -19.81
CA LYS A 155 -10.48 -12.04 -18.92
C LYS A 155 -10.94 -12.12 -17.46
N ILE A 156 -10.41 -13.08 -16.69
CA ILE A 156 -10.65 -13.23 -15.26
C ILE A 156 -9.30 -13.27 -14.53
N SER A 157 -9.02 -12.25 -13.70
CA SER A 157 -7.88 -12.27 -12.80
C SER A 157 -8.30 -12.84 -11.45
N PHE A 158 -7.46 -13.67 -10.86
CA PHE A 158 -7.75 -14.36 -9.61
C PHE A 158 -6.48 -14.56 -8.77
N MET A 159 -6.69 -14.82 -7.48
CA MET A 159 -5.64 -15.17 -6.53
C MET A 159 -6.00 -16.46 -5.81
N VAL A 160 -5.05 -17.38 -5.73
CA VAL A 160 -5.18 -18.64 -5.03
C VAL A 160 -4.93 -18.43 -3.54
N ARG A 161 -5.90 -18.76 -2.71
CA ARG A 161 -5.80 -18.70 -1.24
C ARG A 161 -5.43 -20.03 -0.62
N HIS A 162 -5.78 -21.11 -1.29
CA HIS A 162 -5.49 -22.48 -0.90
C HIS A 162 -4.91 -23.20 -2.13
N PRO A 163 -3.81 -23.97 -2.00
CA PRO A 163 -3.22 -24.69 -3.14
C PRO A 163 -4.24 -25.57 -3.87
N VAL A 164 -4.30 -25.43 -5.17
CA VAL A 164 -5.21 -26.18 -6.05
C VAL A 164 -4.46 -26.76 -7.25
N VAL A 165 -4.97 -27.85 -7.78
CA VAL A 165 -4.48 -28.45 -9.02
C VAL A 165 -5.44 -28.09 -10.15
N ILE A 166 -4.94 -27.49 -11.20
CA ILE A 166 -5.70 -27.21 -12.42
C ILE A 166 -5.69 -28.44 -13.32
N ASN A 167 -6.86 -28.89 -13.76
CA ASN A 167 -7.05 -30.10 -14.53
C ASN A 167 -7.50 -29.80 -15.96
N LYS A 168 -8.31 -28.76 -16.17
CA LYS A 168 -8.89 -28.41 -17.47
C LYS A 168 -9.02 -26.89 -17.60
N LEU A 169 -8.88 -26.38 -18.83
CA LEU A 169 -9.28 -25.02 -19.18
C LEU A 169 -10.58 -25.07 -19.99
N GLY A 170 -11.43 -24.07 -19.81
CA GLY A 170 -12.79 -24.04 -20.36
C GLY A 170 -13.11 -22.77 -21.13
N LEU A 171 -13.97 -22.95 -22.15
CA LEU A 171 -14.54 -21.91 -22.99
C LEU A 171 -16.06 -21.99 -22.91
N LEU A 172 -16.78 -20.88 -22.82
CA LEU A 172 -18.24 -20.85 -22.83
C LEU A 172 -18.78 -21.59 -24.08
N ALA A 173 -19.68 -22.55 -23.89
CA ALA A 173 -20.13 -23.47 -24.94
C ALA A 173 -20.90 -22.78 -26.09
N SER A 174 -21.53 -21.62 -25.82
CA SER A 174 -22.26 -20.83 -26.84
C SER A 174 -21.36 -20.02 -27.79
N ILE A 175 -20.04 -20.01 -27.55
CA ILE A 175 -19.12 -19.35 -28.52
C ILE A 175 -18.99 -20.16 -29.76
N SER A 176 -19.24 -19.52 -30.93
CA SER A 176 -19.05 -20.16 -32.24
C SER A 176 -17.55 -20.37 -32.51
N LEU A 177 -17.22 -21.57 -33.04
CA LEU A 177 -15.88 -21.92 -33.47
C LEU A 177 -15.74 -21.91 -35.01
N GLU A 178 -16.78 -21.49 -35.74
CA GLU A 178 -16.82 -21.42 -37.18
C GLU A 178 -15.95 -20.29 -37.75
N GLN A 179 -15.80 -19.20 -36.96
CA GLN A 179 -15.01 -18.03 -37.35
C GLN A 179 -13.50 -18.21 -37.15
N GLY A 180 -13.08 -19.32 -36.56
CA GLY A 180 -11.67 -19.64 -36.31
C GLY A 180 -11.42 -20.23 -34.96
N PRO A 181 -10.17 -20.63 -34.68
CA PRO A 181 -9.83 -21.20 -33.39
C PRO A 181 -9.82 -20.13 -32.26
N VAL A 182 -10.26 -20.56 -31.10
CA VAL A 182 -10.25 -19.75 -29.85
C VAL A 182 -9.25 -20.35 -28.87
N HIS A 183 -8.34 -19.54 -28.42
CA HIS A 183 -7.32 -19.93 -27.47
C HIS A 183 -7.74 -19.50 -26.05
N VAL A 184 -7.66 -20.41 -25.09
CA VAL A 184 -7.83 -20.11 -23.65
C VAL A 184 -6.50 -20.36 -22.98
N LEU A 185 -5.95 -19.33 -22.35
CA LEU A 185 -4.66 -19.42 -21.70
C LEU A 185 -4.73 -18.97 -20.26
N LEU A 186 -3.88 -19.56 -19.41
CA LEU A 186 -3.60 -19.17 -18.06
C LEU A 186 -2.24 -18.51 -17.99
N HIS A 187 -2.21 -17.30 -17.45
CA HIS A 187 -1.04 -16.45 -17.32
C HIS A 187 -0.67 -16.28 -15.83
N ASP A 188 0.63 -16.32 -15.52
CA ASP A 188 1.18 -15.93 -14.23
C ASP A 188 1.44 -14.42 -14.25
N ASP A 189 0.65 -13.67 -13.49
CA ASP A 189 0.72 -12.19 -13.49
C ASP A 189 1.98 -11.67 -12.78
N TYR A 190 2.66 -12.51 -11.97
CA TYR A 190 3.89 -12.14 -11.29
C TYR A 190 5.15 -12.38 -12.15
N ARG A 191 5.19 -13.50 -12.88
CA ARG A 191 6.32 -13.86 -13.74
C ARG A 191 6.17 -13.33 -15.16
N GLU A 192 4.99 -12.79 -15.50
CA GLU A 192 4.64 -12.31 -16.84
C GLU A 192 4.78 -13.41 -17.92
N GLU A 193 4.48 -14.67 -17.57
CA GLU A 193 4.59 -15.81 -18.46
C GLU A 193 3.29 -16.63 -18.58
N ASN A 194 3.08 -17.25 -19.74
CA ASN A 194 1.97 -18.15 -19.94
C ASN A 194 2.32 -19.52 -19.34
N ILE A 195 1.47 -20.02 -18.43
CA ILE A 195 1.67 -21.34 -17.80
C ILE A 195 1.19 -22.45 -18.72
N THR A 196 -0.02 -22.30 -19.27
CA THR A 196 -0.64 -23.30 -20.14
C THR A 196 -1.68 -22.68 -21.06
N GLU A 197 -1.95 -23.35 -22.17
CA GLU A 197 -2.88 -22.90 -23.19
C GLU A 197 -3.62 -24.10 -23.79
N VAL A 198 -4.91 -23.92 -24.13
CA VAL A 198 -5.69 -24.85 -24.94
C VAL A 198 -6.30 -24.14 -26.15
N LYS A 199 -6.42 -24.86 -27.27
CA LYS A 199 -6.96 -24.33 -28.51
C LYS A 199 -8.25 -25.06 -28.87
N PHE A 200 -9.38 -24.36 -28.79
CA PHE A 200 -10.68 -24.83 -29.25
C PHE A 200 -10.86 -24.55 -30.75
N SER A 201 -11.35 -25.51 -31.51
CA SER A 201 -11.65 -25.38 -32.94
C SER A 201 -12.83 -26.26 -33.30
N ALA A 202 -13.41 -26.08 -34.50
CA ALA A 202 -14.48 -26.94 -35.04
C ALA A 202 -14.09 -28.42 -35.09
N GLN A 203 -12.80 -28.74 -35.23
CA GLN A 203 -12.29 -30.12 -35.24
C GLN A 203 -11.99 -30.67 -33.83
N ASN A 204 -11.83 -29.79 -32.84
CA ASN A 204 -11.58 -30.15 -31.44
C ASN A 204 -12.31 -29.18 -30.53
N GLU A 205 -13.57 -29.48 -30.29
CA GLU A 205 -14.45 -28.61 -29.51
C GLU A 205 -14.31 -28.78 -27.98
N GLY A 206 -13.67 -29.87 -27.56
CA GLY A 206 -13.62 -30.23 -26.12
C GLY A 206 -14.90 -30.90 -25.63
N VAL A 207 -14.98 -31.12 -24.31
CA VAL A 207 -16.12 -31.79 -23.65
C VAL A 207 -17.00 -30.75 -22.98
N VAL A 208 -18.30 -30.75 -23.28
CA VAL A 208 -19.28 -29.82 -22.68
C VAL A 208 -19.72 -30.33 -21.32
N ASP A 209 -19.56 -29.47 -20.32
CA ASP A 209 -20.07 -29.64 -18.96
C ASP A 209 -20.57 -28.30 -18.42
N ARG A 210 -21.79 -28.28 -17.87
CA ARG A 210 -22.43 -27.13 -17.19
C ARG A 210 -22.33 -25.79 -17.94
N GLY A 211 -22.51 -25.83 -19.28
CA GLY A 211 -22.51 -24.66 -20.15
C GLY A 211 -21.14 -24.19 -20.61
N TYR A 212 -20.08 -24.91 -20.27
CA TYR A 212 -18.72 -24.71 -20.78
C TYR A 212 -18.22 -25.95 -21.50
N ARG A 213 -17.39 -25.76 -22.52
CA ARG A 213 -16.60 -26.82 -23.13
C ARG A 213 -15.20 -26.81 -22.55
N TYR A 214 -14.69 -27.97 -22.13
CA TYR A 214 -13.41 -28.11 -21.45
C TYR A 214 -12.43 -28.97 -22.24
N MET A 215 -11.16 -28.58 -22.17
CA MET A 215 -10.03 -29.41 -22.60
C MET A 215 -9.10 -29.68 -21.43
N SER A 216 -8.65 -30.93 -21.32
CA SER A 216 -7.67 -31.35 -20.31
C SER A 216 -6.31 -30.72 -20.59
N VAL A 217 -5.66 -30.27 -19.53
CA VAL A 217 -4.26 -29.89 -19.50
C VAL A 217 -3.46 -30.90 -18.68
N GLN A 218 -2.13 -30.91 -18.84
CA GLN A 218 -1.33 -31.65 -17.88
C GLN A 218 -1.58 -31.04 -16.49
N PRO A 219 -2.03 -31.83 -15.49
CA PRO A 219 -2.35 -31.29 -14.17
C PRO A 219 -1.14 -30.57 -13.57
N PHE A 220 -1.33 -29.38 -13.05
CA PHE A 220 -0.27 -28.59 -12.40
C PHE A 220 -0.80 -27.89 -11.16
N LEU A 221 0.09 -27.72 -10.19
CA LEU A 221 -0.20 -27.10 -8.91
C LEU A 221 -0.09 -25.59 -9.00
N LEU A 222 -1.16 -24.88 -8.62
CA LEU A 222 -1.11 -23.47 -8.28
C LEU A 222 -0.89 -23.33 -6.77
N PRO A 223 0.24 -22.78 -6.33
CA PRO A 223 0.52 -22.61 -4.92
C PRO A 223 -0.39 -21.52 -4.32
N LYS A 224 -0.43 -21.48 -3.00
CA LYS A 224 -1.02 -20.34 -2.29
C LYS A 224 -0.33 -19.04 -2.73
N ASP A 225 -1.10 -17.95 -2.77
CA ASP A 225 -0.71 -16.60 -3.22
C ASP A 225 -0.32 -16.50 -4.71
N PHE A 226 -0.57 -17.55 -5.49
CA PHE A 226 -0.49 -17.43 -6.93
C PHE A 226 -1.51 -16.39 -7.43
N GLU A 227 -1.03 -15.41 -8.18
CA GLU A 227 -1.82 -14.42 -8.87
C GLU A 227 -1.77 -14.71 -10.37
N GLY A 228 -2.92 -14.93 -10.98
CA GLY A 228 -2.98 -15.27 -12.38
C GLY A 228 -4.24 -14.77 -13.06
N THR A 229 -4.13 -14.76 -14.37
CA THR A 229 -5.20 -14.35 -15.26
C THR A 229 -5.51 -15.46 -16.25
N ILE A 230 -6.78 -15.89 -16.31
CA ILE A 230 -7.28 -16.69 -17.43
C ILE A 230 -7.93 -15.77 -18.45
N ARG A 231 -7.57 -15.90 -19.71
CA ARG A 231 -8.07 -15.06 -20.81
C ARG A 231 -8.28 -15.83 -22.09
N ILE A 232 -9.10 -15.23 -22.96
CA ILE A 232 -9.35 -15.72 -24.32
C ILE A 232 -8.53 -14.89 -25.32
N ILE A 233 -7.97 -15.55 -26.32
CA ILE A 233 -7.32 -14.90 -27.46
C ILE A 233 -7.96 -15.41 -28.75
N TYR A 234 -8.30 -14.49 -29.65
CA TYR A 234 -8.79 -14.74 -30.99
C TYR A 234 -7.70 -14.47 -32.02
N HIS A 235 -7.75 -15.17 -33.12
CA HIS A 235 -6.73 -15.05 -34.16
C HIS A 235 -6.85 -13.77 -35.01
N ASP A 236 -8.00 -13.07 -34.98
CA ASP A 236 -8.21 -11.79 -35.68
C ASP A 236 -8.86 -10.76 -34.76
N SER A 237 -8.18 -9.64 -34.60
CA SER A 237 -8.33 -8.65 -33.49
C SER A 237 -9.38 -7.58 -33.72
N THR A 238 -10.47 -7.76 -34.44
CA THR A 238 -11.38 -6.64 -34.75
C THR A 238 -12.88 -6.89 -34.67
N GLU A 239 -13.40 -8.07 -34.38
CA GLU A 239 -14.84 -8.22 -34.24
C GLU A 239 -15.26 -8.67 -32.81
N ILE A 240 -16.08 -7.81 -32.19
CA ILE A 240 -16.81 -8.06 -30.97
C ILE A 240 -17.67 -9.32 -31.20
N LEU A 241 -17.41 -10.38 -30.42
CA LEU A 241 -18.24 -11.57 -30.40
C LEU A 241 -19.70 -11.22 -30.21
N THR A 242 -20.49 -11.35 -31.23
CA THR A 242 -21.92 -11.54 -31.09
C THR A 242 -22.13 -12.99 -30.67
N ALA A 243 -22.31 -13.26 -29.40
CA ALA A 243 -22.89 -14.51 -28.96
C ALA A 243 -24.27 -14.59 -29.61
N GLU A 244 -24.48 -15.54 -30.53
CA GLU A 244 -25.79 -15.78 -31.07
C GLU A 244 -26.73 -16.13 -29.91
N SER A 245 -27.59 -15.20 -29.60
CA SER A 245 -28.64 -15.37 -28.59
C SER A 245 -29.73 -16.26 -29.18
N ASN A 246 -29.48 -17.55 -29.21
CA ASN A 246 -30.58 -18.48 -29.38
C ASN A 246 -31.42 -18.49 -28.11
N GLY A 247 -32.30 -17.48 -27.98
CA GLY A 247 -33.52 -17.51 -27.16
C GLY A 247 -33.42 -17.74 -25.65
N GLY A 248 -32.24 -17.97 -25.10
CA GLY A 248 -32.06 -18.20 -23.66
C GLY A 248 -31.22 -17.07 -23.03
N GLN A 249 -31.79 -16.37 -22.05
CA GLN A 249 -31.06 -15.39 -21.27
C GLN A 249 -30.18 -16.12 -20.24
N HIS A 250 -28.91 -16.33 -20.56
CA HIS A 250 -27.95 -16.96 -19.65
C HIS A 250 -27.04 -15.89 -19.04
N SER A 251 -26.79 -16.01 -17.75
CA SER A 251 -25.69 -15.32 -17.07
C SER A 251 -24.77 -16.37 -16.46
N SER A 252 -23.53 -16.01 -16.16
CA SER A 252 -22.64 -16.90 -15.42
C SER A 252 -22.31 -16.30 -14.04
N THR A 253 -22.23 -17.17 -13.05
CA THR A 253 -21.80 -16.83 -11.71
C THR A 253 -20.52 -17.57 -11.39
N MET A 254 -19.67 -16.94 -10.61
CA MET A 254 -18.53 -17.63 -10.04
C MET A 254 -19.01 -18.57 -8.94
N SER A 255 -18.47 -19.78 -8.93
CA SER A 255 -18.69 -20.72 -7.84
C SER A 255 -18.25 -20.07 -6.52
N ASP A 256 -19.04 -20.24 -5.47
CA ASP A 256 -18.62 -19.85 -4.12
C ASP A 256 -17.54 -20.84 -3.66
N LEU A 257 -16.28 -20.43 -3.86
CA LEU A 257 -15.12 -21.27 -3.64
C LEU A 257 -14.63 -21.20 -2.18
N GLY A 258 -15.47 -20.72 -1.24
CA GLY A 258 -15.23 -20.82 0.20
C GLY A 258 -13.88 -20.27 0.67
N GLY A 259 -13.35 -19.25 -0.02
CA GLY A 259 -12.03 -18.69 0.28
C GLY A 259 -10.84 -19.42 -0.35
N ILE A 260 -11.07 -20.39 -1.24
CA ILE A 260 -10.00 -21.12 -1.96
C ILE A 260 -9.38 -20.25 -3.05
N ILE A 261 -10.23 -19.57 -3.83
CA ILE A 261 -9.82 -18.60 -4.86
C ILE A 261 -10.57 -17.30 -4.65
N THR A 262 -9.86 -16.19 -4.72
CA THR A 262 -10.44 -14.84 -4.73
C THR A 262 -10.37 -14.29 -6.14
N VAL A 263 -11.50 -13.90 -6.71
CA VAL A 263 -11.58 -13.35 -8.06
C VAL A 263 -11.76 -11.84 -8.02
N GLN A 264 -11.16 -11.17 -8.99
CA GLN A 264 -11.28 -9.72 -9.14
C GLN A 264 -12.73 -9.33 -9.43
N LYS A 265 -13.34 -8.62 -8.51
CA LYS A 265 -14.68 -8.04 -8.71
C LYS A 265 -14.52 -6.70 -9.42
N HIS A 266 -14.77 -6.66 -10.72
CA HIS A 266 -14.97 -5.36 -11.39
C HIS A 266 -16.14 -4.65 -10.71
N ARG A 267 -15.88 -3.52 -10.06
CA ARG A 267 -16.94 -2.63 -9.55
C ARG A 267 -17.62 -1.98 -10.74
N ASN A 268 -18.77 -2.50 -11.13
CA ASN A 268 -19.67 -1.78 -12.01
C ASN A 268 -20.78 -1.16 -11.15
N PRO A 269 -20.96 0.18 -11.13
CA PRO A 269 -22.03 0.84 -10.35
C PRO A 269 -23.43 0.50 -10.88
N LYS A 270 -23.54 0.00 -12.10
CA LYS A 270 -24.79 -0.55 -12.65
C LYS A 270 -24.83 -2.05 -12.40
N LYS A 271 -25.95 -2.58 -11.91
CA LYS A 271 -26.23 -4.02 -11.78
C LYS A 271 -26.28 -4.67 -13.17
N GLU A 272 -25.15 -4.76 -13.87
CA GLU A 272 -25.04 -5.48 -15.13
C GLU A 272 -24.71 -6.95 -14.84
N ARG A 273 -25.37 -7.85 -15.55
CA ARG A 273 -25.02 -9.25 -15.54
C ARG A 273 -23.74 -9.48 -16.31
N LYS A 274 -22.97 -10.46 -15.83
CA LYS A 274 -21.72 -10.85 -16.47
C LYS A 274 -21.86 -12.24 -17.07
N LEU A 275 -21.33 -12.40 -18.26
CA LEU A 275 -21.13 -13.70 -18.90
C LEU A 275 -19.63 -13.89 -19.05
N PHE A 276 -19.05 -14.74 -18.20
CA PHE A 276 -17.63 -15.05 -18.26
C PHE A 276 -17.38 -16.03 -19.41
N LEU A 277 -16.46 -15.68 -20.28
CA LEU A 277 -16.14 -16.50 -21.45
C LEU A 277 -15.15 -17.62 -21.10
N PRO A 278 -14.03 -17.36 -20.36
CA PRO A 278 -13.14 -18.43 -19.91
C PRO A 278 -13.58 -19.04 -18.59
N SER A 279 -13.19 -20.30 -18.37
CA SER A 279 -13.31 -21.02 -17.10
C SER A 279 -12.17 -22.03 -16.95
N PHE A 280 -12.04 -22.63 -15.78
CA PHE A 280 -11.19 -23.80 -15.55
C PHE A 280 -11.82 -24.74 -14.51
N THR A 281 -11.35 -25.99 -14.48
CA THR A 281 -11.65 -26.91 -13.39
C THR A 281 -10.41 -27.12 -12.53
N MET A 282 -10.62 -27.24 -11.24
CA MET A 282 -9.58 -27.48 -10.26
C MET A 282 -9.99 -28.56 -9.27
N SER A 283 -9.02 -29.28 -8.76
CA SER A 283 -9.16 -30.09 -7.55
C SER A 283 -8.41 -29.46 -6.40
N ILE A 284 -8.98 -29.62 -5.20
CA ILE A 284 -8.40 -29.15 -3.96
C ILE A 284 -7.49 -30.25 -3.41
N LEU A 285 -6.30 -29.90 -2.92
CA LEU A 285 -5.36 -30.87 -2.37
C LEU A 285 -5.98 -31.62 -1.18
N GLU A 286 -5.89 -32.94 -1.19
CA GLU A 286 -6.34 -33.81 -0.10
C GLU A 286 -5.49 -33.61 1.16
N LYS A 287 -6.08 -34.01 2.32
CA LYS A 287 -5.49 -33.85 3.66
C LYS A 287 -4.07 -34.43 3.79
N GLU A 288 -3.78 -35.54 3.12
CA GLU A 288 -2.46 -36.16 3.15
C GLU A 288 -1.39 -35.39 2.37
N GLN A 289 -1.76 -34.81 1.21
CA GLN A 289 -0.90 -33.93 0.43
C GLN A 289 -0.65 -32.61 1.16
N LEU A 290 -1.66 -32.09 1.85
CA LEU A 290 -1.53 -30.94 2.75
C LEU A 290 -0.61 -31.21 3.94
N SER A 291 -0.57 -32.42 4.47
CA SER A 291 0.34 -32.77 5.59
C SER A 291 1.81 -32.61 5.20
N THR A 292 2.14 -32.90 3.95
CA THR A 292 3.51 -32.68 3.40
C THR A 292 3.80 -31.17 3.26
N TYR A 293 2.82 -30.41 2.83
CA TYR A 293 2.91 -28.95 2.76
C TYR A 293 3.13 -28.32 4.14
N VAL A 294 2.35 -28.73 5.14
CA VAL A 294 2.46 -28.26 6.54
C VAL A 294 3.81 -28.64 7.16
N LYS A 295 4.34 -29.84 6.88
CA LYS A 295 5.70 -30.24 7.36
C LYS A 295 6.77 -29.34 6.76
N LYS A 296 6.66 -29.01 5.47
CA LYS A 296 7.56 -28.04 4.82
C LYS A 296 7.45 -26.64 5.45
N GLU A 297 6.23 -26.23 5.84
CA GLU A 297 6.00 -24.96 6.52
C GLU A 297 6.77 -24.85 7.85
N ILE A 298 6.85 -25.92 8.64
CA ILE A 298 7.60 -25.94 9.90
C ILE A 298 9.10 -25.74 9.65
N SER A 299 9.66 -26.40 8.64
CA SER A 299 11.07 -26.23 8.26
C SER A 299 11.35 -24.80 7.79
N LEU A 300 10.50 -24.26 6.94
CA LEU A 300 10.60 -22.88 6.45
C LEU A 300 10.52 -21.85 7.59
N ALA A 301 9.66 -22.08 8.60
CA ALA A 301 9.57 -21.19 9.75
C ALA A 301 10.87 -21.16 10.58
N GLN A 302 11.54 -22.30 10.75
CA GLN A 302 12.82 -22.37 11.46
C GLN A 302 13.93 -21.65 10.69
N GLU A 303 14.05 -21.90 9.39
CA GLU A 303 15.03 -21.24 8.53
C GLU A 303 14.79 -19.71 8.51
N TRP A 304 13.53 -19.30 8.45
CA TRP A 304 13.15 -17.90 8.46
C TRP A 304 13.53 -17.20 9.76
N THR A 305 13.29 -17.84 10.90
CA THR A 305 13.68 -17.30 12.22
C THR A 305 15.20 -17.05 12.31
N LEU A 306 16.00 -17.97 11.78
CA LEU A 306 17.47 -17.81 11.73
C LEU A 306 17.88 -16.68 10.78
N LYS A 307 17.21 -16.57 9.61
CA LYS A 307 17.44 -15.49 8.66
C LYS A 307 17.11 -14.11 9.26
N GLU A 308 15.94 -13.97 9.88
CA GLU A 308 15.53 -12.70 10.51
C GLU A 308 16.46 -12.29 11.65
N LYS A 309 16.94 -13.24 12.45
CA LYS A 309 17.94 -12.98 13.48
C LYS A 309 19.24 -12.45 12.88
N LYS A 310 19.72 -13.08 11.80
CA LYS A 310 20.92 -12.62 11.09
C LYS A 310 20.74 -11.22 10.52
N ILE A 311 19.58 -10.94 9.88
CA ILE A 311 19.25 -9.61 9.36
C ILE A 311 19.29 -8.57 10.49
N ALA A 312 18.74 -8.88 11.67
CA ALA A 312 18.76 -7.96 12.81
C ALA A 312 20.18 -7.66 13.29
N GLU A 313 21.06 -8.69 13.37
CA GLU A 313 22.46 -8.53 13.75
C GLU A 313 23.26 -7.72 12.71
N ASP A 314 23.02 -7.97 11.42
CA ASP A 314 23.68 -7.25 10.33
C ASP A 314 23.22 -5.78 10.29
N LEU A 315 21.92 -5.52 10.47
CA LEU A 315 21.37 -4.18 10.53
C LEU A 315 21.91 -3.39 11.73
N GLN A 316 22.04 -4.00 12.89
CA GLN A 316 22.65 -3.38 14.06
C GLN A 316 24.09 -2.94 13.77
N ARG A 317 24.89 -3.80 13.14
CA ARG A 317 26.26 -3.47 12.75
C ARG A 317 26.32 -2.33 11.72
N GLU A 318 25.40 -2.33 10.75
CA GLU A 318 25.30 -1.26 9.76
C GLU A 318 24.98 0.07 10.43
N MET A 319 24.04 0.09 11.39
CA MET A 319 23.67 1.29 12.15
C MET A 319 24.86 1.85 12.94
N GLU A 320 25.62 1.00 13.59
CA GLU A 320 26.80 1.39 14.36
C GLU A 320 27.93 1.95 13.45
N MET A 321 28.04 1.41 12.23
CA MET A 321 29.07 1.80 11.27
C MET A 321 28.79 3.15 10.60
N PHE A 322 27.54 3.40 10.19
CA PHE A 322 27.21 4.53 9.35
C PHE A 322 26.40 5.63 10.05
N GLY A 323 25.58 5.30 11.04
CA GLY A 323 24.77 6.29 11.78
C GLY A 323 23.68 6.99 10.95
N ASP A 324 23.34 6.46 9.78
CA ASP A 324 22.42 7.05 8.81
C ASP A 324 21.08 6.29 8.70
N ILE A 325 20.84 5.33 9.57
CA ILE A 325 19.60 4.54 9.60
C ILE A 325 18.67 5.07 10.67
N LEU A 326 17.45 5.37 10.28
CA LEU A 326 16.34 5.74 11.15
C LEU A 326 15.41 4.53 11.31
N LEU A 327 15.44 3.89 12.49
CA LEU A 327 14.46 2.87 12.84
C LEU A 327 13.13 3.50 13.23
N VAL A 328 12.06 3.01 12.64
CA VAL A 328 10.68 3.39 12.94
C VAL A 328 9.90 2.19 13.46
N ASN A 329 9.02 2.43 14.45
CA ASN A 329 8.27 1.36 15.13
C ASN A 329 7.17 0.78 14.22
N VAL A 330 7.59 -0.06 13.28
CA VAL A 330 6.72 -0.76 12.34
C VAL A 330 7.34 -2.10 11.95
N THR A 331 6.50 -3.11 11.72
CA THR A 331 6.93 -4.35 11.08
C THR A 331 7.25 -4.08 9.61
N ASP A 332 8.49 -4.39 9.20
CA ASP A 332 9.01 -4.04 7.88
C ASP A 332 8.50 -4.99 6.79
N VAL A 333 7.33 -4.67 6.27
CA VAL A 333 6.71 -5.35 5.13
C VAL A 333 6.12 -4.30 4.19
N TYR A 334 5.92 -4.67 2.93
CA TYR A 334 5.44 -3.76 1.89
C TYR A 334 4.12 -3.05 2.25
N ARG A 335 3.17 -3.79 2.86
CA ARG A 335 1.88 -3.23 3.31
C ARG A 335 2.01 -2.12 4.36
N ASN A 336 3.14 -2.04 5.03
CA ASN A 336 3.39 -1.07 6.09
C ASN A 336 4.20 0.16 5.63
N LEU A 337 4.51 0.30 4.33
CA LEU A 337 5.19 1.49 3.78
C LEU A 337 4.49 2.81 4.14
N PRO A 338 3.14 2.93 4.07
CA PRO A 338 2.46 4.15 4.47
C PRO A 338 2.67 4.49 5.95
N THR A 339 2.62 3.49 6.83
CA THR A 339 2.90 3.66 8.26
C THR A 339 4.36 4.05 8.50
N LYS A 340 5.29 3.47 7.75
CA LYS A 340 6.71 3.82 7.78
C LYS A 340 6.92 5.30 7.41
N LEU A 341 6.23 5.79 6.36
CA LEU A 341 6.27 7.19 5.96
C LEU A 341 5.72 8.12 7.05
N LEU A 342 4.62 7.78 7.71
CA LEU A 342 4.06 8.57 8.83
C LEU A 342 5.05 8.69 9.98
N TYR A 343 5.66 7.58 10.41
CA TYR A 343 6.66 7.60 11.48
C TYR A 343 7.93 8.33 11.07
N PHE A 344 8.32 8.27 9.80
CA PHE A 344 9.42 9.08 9.29
C PHE A 344 9.13 10.58 9.50
N HIS A 345 7.99 11.08 9.03
CA HIS A 345 7.61 12.48 9.24
C HIS A 345 7.57 12.86 10.73
N GLN A 346 7.01 12.00 11.57
CA GLN A 346 6.94 12.25 13.03
C GLN A 346 8.34 12.30 13.66
N ARG A 347 9.26 11.41 13.28
CA ARG A 347 10.62 11.37 13.81
C ARG A 347 11.44 12.58 13.35
N ILE A 348 11.34 12.95 12.08
CA ILE A 348 12.02 14.15 11.57
C ILE A 348 11.52 15.40 12.26
N PHE A 349 10.21 15.55 12.46
CA PHE A 349 9.62 16.68 13.19
C PHE A 349 10.14 16.83 14.62
N SER A 350 10.44 15.71 15.29
CA SER A 350 10.98 15.70 16.65
C SER A 350 12.51 15.83 16.71
N SER A 351 13.21 15.67 15.58
CA SER A 351 14.68 15.65 15.56
C SER A 351 15.30 16.86 14.87
N PHE A 352 14.62 17.49 13.91
CA PHE A 352 15.14 18.55 13.07
C PHE A 352 14.13 19.66 12.81
N LYS A 353 14.64 20.89 12.57
CA LYS A 353 13.88 21.96 11.90
C LYS A 353 14.16 21.89 10.41
N ALA A 354 13.41 21.06 9.69
CA ALA A 354 13.54 20.88 8.26
C ALA A 354 12.76 21.97 7.50
N ASP A 355 13.39 22.57 6.45
CA ASP A 355 12.70 23.49 5.55
C ASP A 355 11.92 22.71 4.48
N PHE A 356 12.49 21.58 4.01
CA PHE A 356 11.89 20.67 3.06
C PHE A 356 12.17 19.21 3.45
N VAL A 357 11.27 18.32 3.07
CA VAL A 357 11.43 16.86 3.22
C VAL A 357 11.23 16.21 1.88
N LEU A 358 12.25 15.47 1.43
CA LEU A 358 12.23 14.63 0.24
C LEU A 358 12.02 13.17 0.66
N LYS A 359 11.07 12.47 0.04
CA LYS A 359 10.90 11.02 0.11
C LYS A 359 11.38 10.40 -1.19
N THR A 360 12.10 9.31 -1.09
CA THR A 360 12.47 8.43 -2.22
C THR A 360 12.60 6.99 -1.74
N ASP A 361 12.81 6.06 -2.66
CA ASP A 361 13.02 4.63 -2.37
C ASP A 361 14.48 4.24 -2.58
N ASP A 362 14.88 3.07 -2.04
CA ASP A 362 16.28 2.63 -2.06
C ASP A 362 16.72 2.01 -3.41
N ASP A 363 15.81 1.93 -4.36
CA ASP A 363 16.05 1.53 -5.75
C ASP A 363 16.06 2.73 -6.74
N CYS A 364 16.19 3.95 -6.22
CA CYS A 364 16.13 5.17 -7.02
C CYS A 364 17.49 5.88 -7.14
N PHE A 365 17.86 6.29 -8.36
CA PHE A 365 18.87 7.32 -8.55
C PHE A 365 18.24 8.69 -8.32
N ILE A 366 18.93 9.56 -7.57
CA ILE A 366 18.48 10.93 -7.27
C ILE A 366 19.58 11.92 -7.63
N ASP A 367 19.25 12.96 -8.40
CA ASP A 367 20.14 14.11 -8.59
C ASP A 367 19.93 15.14 -7.46
N LEU A 368 20.48 14.82 -6.30
CA LEU A 368 20.27 15.58 -5.09
C LEU A 368 20.86 17.00 -5.17
N GLU A 369 21.93 17.19 -5.93
CA GLU A 369 22.55 18.52 -6.15
C GLU A 369 21.62 19.43 -6.94
N GLN A 370 21.00 18.91 -8.01
CA GLN A 370 20.05 19.65 -8.83
C GLN A 370 18.78 19.98 -8.04
N ILE A 371 18.24 19.01 -7.30
CA ILE A 371 17.07 19.21 -6.42
C ILE A 371 17.35 20.29 -5.37
N TYR A 372 18.48 20.19 -4.68
CA TYR A 372 18.86 21.17 -3.66
C TYR A 372 19.08 22.56 -4.25
N SER A 373 19.73 22.67 -5.41
CA SER A 373 19.91 23.93 -6.12
C SER A 373 18.58 24.59 -6.48
N PHE A 374 17.59 23.84 -6.90
CA PHE A 374 16.23 24.33 -7.16
C PHE A 374 15.60 24.89 -5.87
N LEU A 375 15.66 24.14 -4.77
CA LEU A 375 15.09 24.57 -3.48
C LEU A 375 15.79 25.83 -2.94
N GLN A 376 17.10 25.96 -3.15
CA GLN A 376 17.86 27.16 -2.73
C GLN A 376 17.46 28.41 -3.50
N LYS A 377 17.15 28.29 -4.80
CA LYS A 377 16.70 29.41 -5.64
C LYS A 377 15.27 29.86 -5.31
N ASN A 378 14.50 29.00 -4.66
CA ASN A 378 13.07 29.22 -4.38
C ASN A 378 12.76 29.04 -2.87
N LYS A 379 13.61 29.65 -2.00
CA LYS A 379 13.45 29.47 -0.52
C LYS A 379 12.12 29.96 0.05
N GLU A 380 11.48 30.90 -0.62
CA GLU A 380 10.18 31.45 -0.23
C GLU A 380 9.05 30.42 -0.23
N ILE A 381 9.20 29.32 -0.99
CA ILE A 381 8.17 28.28 -1.08
C ILE A 381 8.11 27.31 0.12
N GLN A 382 9.01 27.43 1.10
CA GLN A 382 9.09 26.51 2.26
C GLN A 382 7.82 26.46 3.14
N ASN A 383 6.96 27.46 3.06
CA ASN A 383 5.69 27.55 3.80
C ASN A 383 4.49 27.78 2.86
N SER A 384 4.58 27.34 1.61
CA SER A 384 3.55 27.55 0.58
C SER A 384 2.63 26.35 0.37
N LYS A 385 2.63 25.38 1.29
CA LYS A 385 2.02 24.06 1.11
C LYS A 385 2.51 23.36 -0.17
N LEU A 386 3.78 23.54 -0.50
CA LEU A 386 4.35 22.97 -1.70
C LEU A 386 4.41 21.45 -1.62
N TRP A 387 3.94 20.79 -2.66
CA TRP A 387 4.23 19.41 -2.98
C TRP A 387 4.77 19.33 -4.41
N TRP A 388 6.06 18.99 -4.54
CA TRP A 388 6.80 18.94 -5.80
C TRP A 388 7.13 17.51 -6.17
N GLY A 389 6.73 17.09 -7.36
CA GLY A 389 6.93 15.73 -7.87
C GLY A 389 6.26 15.53 -9.23
N SER A 390 6.29 14.33 -9.74
CA SER A 390 5.52 13.93 -10.92
C SER A 390 4.17 13.34 -10.47
N PHE A 391 3.08 14.03 -10.81
CA PHE A 391 1.75 13.68 -10.30
C PHE A 391 0.98 12.81 -11.27
N ARG A 392 0.25 11.85 -10.70
CA ARG A 392 -0.75 11.01 -11.36
C ARG A 392 -2.15 11.47 -10.98
N ASP A 393 -3.01 11.57 -11.99
CA ASP A 393 -4.43 11.90 -11.86
C ASP A 393 -5.26 10.70 -12.28
N ASP A 394 -6.46 10.57 -11.72
CA ASP A 394 -7.45 9.56 -12.08
C ASP A 394 -6.94 8.10 -12.04
N TRP A 395 -5.99 7.80 -11.16
CA TRP A 395 -5.44 6.46 -11.01
C TRP A 395 -6.46 5.54 -10.34
N TYR A 396 -6.76 4.41 -10.98
CA TYR A 396 -7.75 3.46 -10.47
C TYR A 396 -7.25 2.73 -9.23
N VAL A 397 -8.19 2.45 -8.29
CA VAL A 397 -7.93 1.65 -7.11
C VAL A 397 -7.89 0.18 -7.49
N GLU A 398 -6.73 -0.45 -7.33
CA GLU A 398 -6.55 -1.87 -7.57
C GLU A 398 -7.01 -2.68 -6.36
N HIS A 399 -7.68 -3.82 -6.60
CA HIS A 399 -8.18 -4.67 -5.52
C HIS A 399 -7.39 -5.97 -5.36
N TYR A 400 -6.37 -6.18 -6.20
CA TYR A 400 -5.53 -7.38 -6.27
C TYR A 400 -4.07 -6.99 -6.48
N GLY A 401 -3.16 -7.96 -6.20
CA GLY A 401 -1.75 -7.80 -6.43
C GLY A 401 -1.02 -6.98 -5.37
N LYS A 402 0.16 -6.54 -5.76
CA LYS A 402 1.07 -5.74 -4.92
C LYS A 402 0.40 -4.48 -4.37
N TRP A 403 -0.39 -3.80 -5.20
CA TRP A 403 -1.04 -2.51 -4.89
C TRP A 403 -2.51 -2.65 -4.48
N ALA A 404 -2.95 -3.87 -4.15
CA ALA A 404 -4.34 -4.10 -3.78
C ALA A 404 -4.77 -3.29 -2.55
N GLU A 405 -5.78 -2.45 -2.74
CA GLU A 405 -6.45 -1.66 -1.71
C GLU A 405 -7.94 -2.05 -1.65
N ARG A 406 -8.42 -2.43 -0.47
CA ARG A 406 -9.78 -2.94 -0.29
C ARG A 406 -10.66 -2.05 0.57
N GLU A 407 -10.04 -1.15 1.32
CA GLU A 407 -10.72 -0.31 2.30
C GLU A 407 -11.01 1.10 1.79
N TYR A 408 -10.40 1.50 0.67
CA TYR A 408 -10.68 2.78 0.06
C TYR A 408 -12.00 2.75 -0.71
N PHE A 409 -12.92 3.66 -0.40
CA PHE A 409 -14.30 3.60 -0.87
C PHE A 409 -14.51 4.10 -2.32
N SER A 410 -13.59 4.90 -2.87
CA SER A 410 -13.67 5.41 -4.23
C SER A 410 -13.05 4.44 -5.24
N SER A 411 -13.41 4.56 -6.51
CA SER A 411 -12.81 3.79 -7.61
C SER A 411 -11.51 4.38 -8.13
N VAL A 412 -11.22 5.65 -7.81
CA VAL A 412 -10.00 6.37 -8.19
C VAL A 412 -9.40 7.07 -6.98
N TYR A 413 -8.08 7.21 -6.97
CA TYR A 413 -7.36 7.98 -5.97
C TYR A 413 -7.40 9.48 -6.28
N PRO A 414 -7.30 10.36 -5.26
CA PRO A 414 -6.96 11.75 -5.50
C PRO A 414 -5.56 11.85 -6.10
N ARG A 415 -5.20 13.02 -6.64
CA ARG A 415 -3.86 13.28 -7.18
C ARG A 415 -2.78 12.93 -6.18
N PHE A 416 -1.75 12.20 -6.63
CA PHE A 416 -0.58 11.81 -5.83
C PHE A 416 0.69 11.83 -6.67
N ALA A 417 1.85 12.06 -6.02
CA ALA A 417 3.15 11.97 -6.67
C ALA A 417 3.58 10.51 -6.79
N CYS A 418 4.21 10.11 -7.89
CA CYS A 418 4.75 8.75 -8.04
C CYS A 418 5.89 8.47 -7.05
N GLY A 419 6.08 7.17 -6.74
CA GLY A 419 6.94 6.71 -5.65
C GLY A 419 8.44 7.04 -5.79
N SER A 420 8.94 7.30 -7.01
CA SER A 420 10.37 7.53 -7.27
C SER A 420 10.99 8.70 -6.49
N GLY A 421 10.17 9.68 -6.11
CA GLY A 421 10.60 10.81 -5.30
C GLY A 421 9.65 11.99 -5.38
N ASN A 422 9.54 12.69 -4.26
CA ASN A 422 8.81 13.95 -4.17
C ASN A 422 9.29 14.75 -2.96
N VAL A 423 9.02 16.06 -3.00
CA VAL A 423 9.40 17.01 -1.95
C VAL A 423 8.17 17.68 -1.39
N VAL A 424 8.06 17.72 -0.08
CA VAL A 424 7.04 18.51 0.62
C VAL A 424 7.68 19.64 1.42
N SER A 425 7.02 20.80 1.47
CA SER A 425 7.44 21.95 2.27
C SER A 425 7.25 21.70 3.77
N ARG A 426 7.90 22.54 4.58
CA ARG A 426 7.87 22.47 6.05
C ARG A 426 6.47 22.40 6.61
N ASP A 427 5.54 23.22 6.14
CA ASP A 427 4.18 23.29 6.65
C ASP A 427 3.38 22.01 6.38
N LEU A 428 3.52 21.39 5.19
CA LEU A 428 2.95 20.07 4.92
C LEU A 428 3.58 18.97 5.77
N HIS A 429 4.93 18.96 5.86
CA HIS A 429 5.65 18.02 6.72
C HIS A 429 5.18 18.12 8.17
N HIS A 430 5.11 19.33 8.73
CA HIS A 430 4.65 19.57 10.09
C HIS A 430 3.22 19.09 10.31
N TRP A 431 2.33 19.37 9.34
CA TRP A 431 0.95 18.93 9.45
C TRP A 431 0.84 17.39 9.47
N ILE A 432 1.54 16.68 8.58
CA ILE A 432 1.57 15.21 8.58
C ILE A 432 2.09 14.70 9.93
N ALA A 433 3.22 15.24 10.39
CA ALA A 433 3.85 14.82 11.65
C ALA A 433 2.99 15.05 12.89
N GLN A 434 2.22 16.13 12.92
CA GLN A 434 1.34 16.45 14.03
C GLN A 434 0.05 15.64 14.05
N ASN A 435 -0.37 15.13 12.89
CA ASN A 435 -1.61 14.37 12.72
C ASN A 435 -1.38 12.87 12.48
N TYR A 436 -0.15 12.38 12.54
CA TYR A 436 0.21 11.01 12.14
C TYR A 436 -0.64 9.90 12.77
N GLN A 437 -1.12 10.08 14.02
CA GLN A 437 -1.97 9.12 14.72
C GLN A 437 -3.42 9.09 14.22
N HIS A 438 -3.84 10.11 13.47
CA HIS A 438 -5.22 10.26 12.95
C HIS A 438 -5.32 9.97 11.45
N LEU A 439 -4.19 9.80 10.77
CA LEU A 439 -4.13 9.56 9.34
C LEU A 439 -4.23 8.06 9.07
N LYS A 440 -5.33 7.64 8.44
CA LYS A 440 -5.51 6.26 8.00
C LYS A 440 -4.52 5.93 6.88
N THR A 441 -3.86 4.79 6.99
CA THR A 441 -2.97 4.27 5.97
C THR A 441 -3.75 3.41 4.97
N TYR A 442 -3.42 3.56 3.69
CA TYR A 442 -3.95 2.78 2.58
C TYR A 442 -2.79 2.09 1.87
N GLN A 443 -3.07 1.21 0.93
CA GLN A 443 -2.00 0.53 0.22
C GLN A 443 -1.24 1.48 -0.72
N GLY A 444 0.07 1.56 -0.52
CA GLY A 444 0.98 2.51 -1.15
C GLY A 444 1.14 3.80 -0.33
N GLU A 445 2.38 4.16 -0.04
CA GLU A 445 2.71 5.38 0.71
C GLU A 445 2.45 6.64 -0.13
N ASP A 446 2.60 6.56 -1.43
CA ASP A 446 2.35 7.60 -2.42
C ASP A 446 0.85 7.96 -2.51
N VAL A 447 -0.02 6.97 -2.70
CA VAL A 447 -1.47 7.18 -2.70
C VAL A 447 -1.98 7.60 -1.33
N SER A 448 -1.43 7.04 -0.25
CA SER A 448 -1.77 7.46 1.11
C SER A 448 -1.43 8.93 1.35
N LEU A 449 -0.24 9.38 0.91
CA LEU A 449 0.16 10.78 0.99
C LEU A 449 -0.81 11.68 0.19
N GLY A 450 -1.23 11.25 -1.00
CA GLY A 450 -2.25 11.94 -1.80
C GLY A 450 -3.57 12.10 -1.08
N ILE A 451 -4.05 11.02 -0.45
CA ILE A 451 -5.30 11.03 0.33
C ILE A 451 -5.20 11.97 1.53
N TRP A 452 -4.10 11.92 2.29
CA TRP A 452 -3.92 12.78 3.46
C TRP A 452 -3.84 14.26 3.10
N LEU A 453 -3.12 14.61 2.03
CA LEU A 453 -2.91 16.00 1.62
C LEU A 453 -4.10 16.57 0.85
N ALA A 454 -4.97 15.75 0.25
CA ALA A 454 -6.13 16.23 -0.51
C ALA A 454 -7.03 17.19 0.30
N ALA A 455 -7.23 16.92 1.60
CA ALA A 455 -8.04 17.75 2.48
C ALA A 455 -7.39 19.11 2.82
N ILE A 456 -6.06 19.25 2.66
CA ILE A 456 -5.32 20.47 3.00
C ILE A 456 -5.20 21.40 1.81
N GLY A 457 -5.38 20.88 0.59
CA GLY A 457 -5.19 21.60 -0.66
C GLY A 457 -3.74 22.05 -0.85
N PRO A 458 -2.81 21.12 -1.16
CA PRO A 458 -1.43 21.45 -1.41
C PRO A 458 -1.27 22.24 -2.71
N THR A 459 -0.22 23.04 -2.78
CA THR A 459 0.22 23.67 -4.02
C THR A 459 1.06 22.66 -4.81
N PHE A 460 0.50 22.10 -5.86
CA PHE A 460 1.17 21.11 -6.70
C PHE A 460 2.17 21.79 -7.65
N LEU A 461 3.43 21.40 -7.56
CA LEU A 461 4.44 21.69 -8.57
C LEU A 461 4.71 20.40 -9.36
N HIS A 462 3.99 20.23 -10.48
CA HIS A 462 4.18 19.07 -11.34
C HIS A 462 5.44 19.22 -12.20
N ASP A 463 6.31 18.22 -12.16
CA ASP A 463 7.56 18.23 -12.90
C ASP A 463 7.91 16.81 -13.39
N THR A 464 7.94 16.64 -14.70
CA THR A 464 8.17 15.36 -15.37
C THR A 464 9.62 14.88 -15.30
N LEU A 465 10.54 15.70 -14.78
CA LEU A 465 11.91 15.27 -14.48
C LEU A 465 12.01 14.32 -13.28
N TRP A 466 10.97 14.25 -12.44
CA TRP A 466 10.74 13.14 -11.52
C TRP A 466 10.18 11.96 -12.32
N LYS A 467 11.02 10.99 -12.70
CA LYS A 467 10.59 9.87 -13.53
C LYS A 467 9.73 8.88 -12.73
N CYS A 468 8.62 8.46 -13.32
CA CYS A 468 7.73 7.44 -12.74
C CYS A 468 7.98 6.05 -13.33
N ASP A 469 8.90 5.95 -14.25
CA ASP A 469 9.32 4.74 -14.96
C ASP A 469 10.83 4.78 -15.23
N ARG A 470 11.35 3.79 -15.90
CA ARG A 470 12.78 3.66 -16.23
C ARG A 470 13.25 4.53 -17.42
N SER A 471 12.48 5.53 -17.83
CA SER A 471 12.88 6.47 -18.89
C SER A 471 13.98 7.42 -18.39
N CYS A 472 15.18 7.29 -18.94
CA CYS A 472 16.33 8.07 -18.51
C CYS A 472 16.50 9.36 -19.33
N GLU A 473 16.65 10.48 -18.63
CA GLU A 473 16.98 11.79 -19.20
C GLU A 473 18.16 12.42 -18.46
N SER A 474 19.02 13.15 -19.17
CA SER A 474 20.27 13.66 -18.61
C SER A 474 20.10 14.66 -17.46
N ASN A 475 18.96 15.35 -17.40
CA ASN A 475 18.62 16.38 -16.40
C ASN A 475 17.50 15.97 -15.45
N MET A 476 17.18 14.66 -15.37
CA MET A 476 16.14 14.14 -14.47
C MET A 476 16.51 14.32 -13.00
N TYR A 477 15.51 14.49 -12.14
CA TYR A 477 15.67 14.51 -10.67
C TYR A 477 15.74 13.11 -10.06
N SER A 478 14.95 12.18 -10.59
CA SER A 478 14.92 10.78 -10.12
C SER A 478 14.63 9.81 -11.25
N ILE A 479 15.04 8.55 -11.06
CA ILE A 479 14.61 7.40 -11.88
C ILE A 479 14.50 6.17 -10.95
N PRO A 480 13.37 5.43 -10.98
CA PRO A 480 13.12 4.29 -10.08
C PRO A 480 13.57 2.95 -10.66
N GLU A 481 13.37 1.89 -9.85
CA GLU A 481 13.47 0.47 -10.22
C GLU A 481 14.87 0.06 -10.68
N LEU A 482 15.90 0.65 -10.09
CA LEU A 482 17.29 0.37 -10.41
C LEU A 482 17.86 -0.72 -9.50
N LEU A 483 18.58 -1.64 -10.09
CA LEU A 483 19.46 -2.53 -9.34
C LEU A 483 20.68 -1.74 -8.80
N PRO A 484 21.29 -2.16 -7.68
CA PRO A 484 22.48 -1.51 -7.13
C PRO A 484 23.62 -1.31 -8.15
N ILE A 485 23.81 -2.27 -9.05
CA ILE A 485 24.82 -2.19 -10.11
C ILE A 485 24.48 -1.12 -11.15
N GLU A 486 23.21 -0.96 -11.50
CA GLU A 486 22.73 0.05 -12.45
C GLU A 486 22.87 1.46 -11.86
N LEU A 487 22.54 1.61 -10.58
CA LEU A 487 22.68 2.87 -9.85
C LEU A 487 24.17 3.33 -9.82
N ARG A 488 25.11 2.41 -9.54
CA ARG A 488 26.55 2.69 -9.60
C ARG A 488 27.01 3.03 -11.03
N ALA A 489 26.48 2.37 -12.06
CA ALA A 489 26.80 2.67 -13.45
C ALA A 489 26.32 4.06 -13.85
N MET A 490 25.10 4.44 -13.50
CA MET A 490 24.55 5.77 -13.75
C MET A 490 25.36 6.86 -13.04
N TRP A 491 25.77 6.62 -11.80
CA TRP A 491 26.61 7.54 -11.04
C TRP A 491 27.97 7.73 -11.70
N LYS A 492 28.61 6.64 -12.15
CA LYS A 492 29.86 6.68 -12.89
C LYS A 492 29.74 7.51 -14.17
N ASN A 493 28.68 7.32 -14.94
CA ASN A 493 28.42 8.12 -16.15
C ASN A 493 28.29 9.60 -15.81
N ARG A 494 27.48 9.93 -14.77
CA ARG A 494 27.32 11.31 -14.31
C ARG A 494 28.66 11.96 -13.93
N GLN A 495 29.54 11.24 -13.22
CA GLN A 495 30.86 11.74 -12.87
C GLN A 495 31.80 11.89 -14.07
N THR A 496 31.67 11.01 -15.08
CA THR A 496 32.57 11.00 -16.23
C THR A 496 32.20 12.06 -17.27
N CYS A 497 30.92 12.24 -17.56
CA CYS A 497 30.45 13.10 -18.66
C CYS A 497 29.28 14.03 -18.29
N GLY A 498 28.85 14.04 -17.04
CA GLY A 498 27.70 14.81 -16.56
C GLY A 498 26.32 14.24 -16.92
N ASN A 499 26.25 13.18 -17.71
CA ASN A 499 25.01 12.55 -18.13
C ASN A 499 24.87 11.15 -17.45
N PRO A 500 23.90 10.95 -16.54
CA PRO A 500 23.73 9.66 -15.85
C PRO A 500 23.31 8.53 -16.78
N CYS A 501 22.63 8.82 -17.90
CA CYS A 501 22.09 7.80 -18.78
C CYS A 501 23.16 7.07 -19.61
N SER A 502 24.05 7.82 -20.23
CA SER A 502 25.16 7.28 -21.02
C SER A 502 26.20 8.35 -21.32
N CYS A 503 27.48 7.96 -21.37
CA CYS A 503 28.55 8.77 -21.97
C CYS A 503 28.72 8.26 -23.41
N LEU A 504 28.30 9.06 -24.39
CA LEU A 504 28.58 8.83 -25.82
C LEU A 504 30.04 9.10 -26.14
#